data_78c60ecc1ddccfc22d0445d109813b04
#
_entry.id   78c60ecc1ddccfc22d0445d109813b04
#
_cell.length_a   1.000
_cell.length_b   1.000
_cell.length_c   1.000
_cell.angle_alpha   90.00
_cell.angle_beta   90.00
_cell.angle_gamma   90.00
#
_symmetry.space_group_name_H-M   'P 1'
#
loop_
_entity.id
_entity.type
_entity.pdbx_description
1 polymer ?
#
loop_
_entity_poly.entity_id
_entity_poly.type
_entity_poly.pdbx_seq_one_letter_code
_entity_poly.pdbx_strand_id
1 'polypeptide(L)'
;EILNYSGTNLDKINFIEKIINDSQIGMQGIKEVKNLLKLSNDFTLDFSLARGLSYYTSSIFEVKSNVSDMGSLCGGGRYDNLTENFGLRDMPGIGISFGIERIFELLKKKKNPVVQIKKNVLLLSYLDLKYLPNCLKIAKKIRNEGISVDLISDDIKLKKQLKYANKNNIPFVMIVGEDEIKSDIYTFKNMENGKQVKNSLNEIITKMKSLSLNE
;
A
#
# COMPACT_ATOMS: atom_id res chain seq x y z
N GLU A 1 -17.07 -25.68 7.53
CA GLU A 1 -15.63 -25.96 7.30
C GLU A 1 -14.90 -24.72 6.79
N ILE A 2 -15.41 -24.01 5.74
CA ILE A 2 -14.72 -22.84 5.13
C ILE A 2 -14.40 -21.75 6.16
N LEU A 3 -15.39 -21.34 6.96
CA LEU A 3 -15.23 -20.23 7.92
C LEU A 3 -14.24 -20.52 9.05
N ASN A 4 -14.00 -21.78 9.35
CA ASN A 4 -13.12 -22.21 10.43
C ASN A 4 -11.75 -22.73 9.94
N TYR A 5 -11.48 -22.64 8.63
CA TYR A 5 -10.21 -23.07 8.09
C TYR A 5 -9.08 -22.15 8.53
N SER A 6 -8.06 -22.71 9.18
CA SER A 6 -6.86 -22.01 9.65
C SER A 6 -5.65 -22.36 8.79
N GLY A 7 -4.71 -21.44 8.67
CA GLY A 7 -3.50 -21.61 7.87
C GLY A 7 -2.98 -20.29 7.34
N THR A 8 -1.89 -20.36 6.60
CA THR A 8 -1.34 -19.21 5.87
C THR A 8 -2.31 -18.73 4.78
N ASN A 9 -2.12 -17.53 4.27
CA ASN A 9 -2.92 -17.04 3.15
C ASN A 9 -2.88 -17.99 1.94
N LEU A 10 -1.71 -18.62 1.69
CA LEU A 10 -1.56 -19.57 0.60
C LEU A 10 -2.35 -20.87 0.85
N ASP A 11 -2.31 -21.39 2.08
CA ASP A 11 -3.08 -22.59 2.46
C ASP A 11 -4.58 -22.33 2.30
N LYS A 12 -5.05 -21.17 2.75
CA LYS A 12 -6.44 -20.74 2.60
C LYS A 12 -6.88 -20.64 1.15
N ILE A 13 -6.04 -20.07 0.29
CA ILE A 13 -6.32 -19.98 -1.16
C ILE A 13 -6.38 -21.38 -1.77
N ASN A 14 -5.41 -22.23 -1.50
CA ASN A 14 -5.36 -23.59 -2.04
C ASN A 14 -6.57 -24.43 -1.58
N PHE A 15 -7.04 -24.18 -0.37
CA PHE A 15 -8.22 -24.84 0.19
C PHE A 15 -9.49 -24.40 -0.52
N ILE A 16 -9.74 -23.07 -0.60
CA ILE A 16 -10.97 -22.54 -1.19
C ILE A 16 -11.03 -22.79 -2.70
N GLU A 17 -9.89 -22.73 -3.40
CA GLU A 17 -9.79 -22.99 -4.84
C GLU A 17 -10.31 -24.37 -5.22
N LYS A 18 -10.09 -25.40 -4.38
CA LYS A 18 -10.61 -26.73 -4.59
C LYS A 18 -12.13 -26.82 -4.45
N ILE A 19 -12.71 -25.96 -3.62
CA ILE A 19 -14.16 -25.96 -3.35
C ILE A 19 -14.92 -25.21 -4.41
N ILE A 20 -14.34 -24.12 -4.95
CA ILE A 20 -15.05 -23.21 -5.87
C ILE A 20 -14.53 -23.28 -7.31
N ASN A 21 -13.78 -24.34 -7.65
CA ASN A 21 -13.18 -24.52 -8.98
C ASN A 21 -14.19 -24.44 -10.14
N ASP A 22 -15.44 -24.85 -9.91
CA ASP A 22 -16.51 -24.81 -10.90
C ASP A 22 -17.20 -23.43 -11.01
N SER A 23 -16.83 -22.48 -10.12
CA SER A 23 -17.37 -21.12 -10.12
C SER A 23 -16.44 -20.15 -10.86
N GLN A 24 -16.86 -19.69 -12.03
CA GLN A 24 -16.11 -18.70 -12.80
C GLN A 24 -15.87 -17.40 -12.00
N ILE A 25 -16.89 -16.90 -11.31
CA ILE A 25 -16.78 -15.70 -10.45
C ILE A 25 -15.88 -15.98 -9.26
N GLY A 26 -15.98 -17.17 -8.65
CA GLY A 26 -15.10 -17.57 -7.54
C GLY A 26 -13.64 -17.63 -7.96
N MET A 27 -13.34 -18.20 -9.12
CA MET A 27 -11.97 -18.26 -9.65
C MET A 27 -11.43 -16.88 -10.01
N GLN A 28 -12.27 -15.96 -10.47
CA GLN A 28 -11.89 -14.57 -10.68
C GLN A 28 -11.49 -13.91 -9.33
N GLY A 29 -12.27 -14.08 -8.27
CA GLY A 29 -11.95 -13.59 -6.93
C GLY A 29 -10.63 -14.14 -6.40
N ILE A 30 -10.36 -15.45 -6.60
CA ILE A 30 -9.07 -16.07 -6.24
C ILE A 30 -7.90 -15.40 -6.99
N LYS A 31 -8.06 -15.13 -8.28
CA LYS A 31 -7.05 -14.44 -9.08
C LYS A 31 -6.74 -13.04 -8.54
N GLU A 32 -7.76 -12.29 -8.14
CA GLU A 32 -7.63 -10.96 -7.56
C GLU A 32 -6.88 -11.01 -6.22
N VAL A 33 -7.25 -11.92 -5.33
CA VAL A 33 -6.55 -12.12 -4.05
C VAL A 33 -5.10 -12.54 -4.26
N LYS A 34 -4.83 -13.47 -5.18
CA LYS A 34 -3.45 -13.87 -5.54
C LYS A 34 -2.63 -12.65 -6.03
N ASN A 35 -3.22 -11.74 -6.78
CA ASN A 35 -2.55 -10.52 -7.21
C ASN A 35 -2.27 -9.56 -6.05
N LEU A 36 -3.21 -9.39 -5.12
CA LEU A 36 -2.98 -8.59 -3.91
C LEU A 36 -1.83 -9.15 -3.07
N LEU A 37 -1.74 -10.47 -2.91
CA LEU A 37 -0.64 -11.12 -2.18
C LEU A 37 0.73 -10.91 -2.82
N LYS A 38 0.81 -10.71 -4.14
CA LYS A 38 2.07 -10.33 -4.80
C LYS A 38 2.55 -8.92 -4.40
N LEU A 39 1.60 -8.03 -4.09
CA LEU A 39 1.89 -6.65 -3.74
C LEU A 39 2.21 -6.48 -2.25
N SER A 40 1.52 -7.21 -1.38
CA SER A 40 1.74 -7.17 0.07
C SER A 40 1.35 -8.48 0.73
N ASN A 41 2.06 -8.82 1.82
CA ASN A 41 1.71 -9.92 2.73
C ASN A 41 1.26 -9.40 4.11
N ASP A 42 0.89 -8.12 4.21
CA ASP A 42 0.57 -7.47 5.49
C ASP A 42 -0.89 -7.69 5.94
N PHE A 43 -1.61 -8.55 5.24
CA PHE A 43 -2.99 -8.89 5.59
C PHE A 43 -3.19 -10.40 5.73
N THR A 44 -4.22 -10.76 6.47
CA THR A 44 -4.68 -12.14 6.62
C THR A 44 -5.98 -12.31 5.85
N LEU A 45 -6.04 -13.32 4.98
CA LEU A 45 -7.29 -13.68 4.30
C LEU A 45 -8.27 -14.26 5.31
N ASP A 46 -9.48 -13.72 5.34
CA ASP A 46 -10.56 -14.13 6.23
C ASP A 46 -11.84 -14.36 5.44
N PHE A 47 -12.27 -15.62 5.35
CA PHE A 47 -13.50 -16.01 4.64
C PHE A 47 -14.78 -15.66 5.40
N SER A 48 -14.66 -15.31 6.68
CA SER A 48 -15.80 -14.87 7.49
C SER A 48 -16.08 -13.37 7.36
N LEU A 49 -15.17 -12.61 6.74
CA LEU A 49 -15.33 -11.18 6.60
C LEU A 49 -16.51 -10.85 5.68
N ALA A 50 -17.49 -10.16 6.23
CA ALA A 50 -18.62 -9.62 5.51
C ALA A 50 -18.82 -8.15 5.83
N ARG A 51 -19.22 -7.35 4.84
CA ARG A 51 -19.56 -5.93 4.97
C ARG A 51 -21.02 -5.73 4.66
N GLY A 52 -21.71 -4.92 5.45
CA GLY A 52 -23.16 -4.69 5.31
C GLY A 52 -23.60 -3.80 4.14
N LEU A 53 -22.70 -3.43 3.23
CA LEU A 53 -22.97 -2.54 2.12
C LEU A 53 -22.83 -3.28 0.79
N SER A 54 -23.85 -3.20 -0.04
CA SER A 54 -23.97 -3.98 -1.29
C SER A 54 -23.22 -3.40 -2.49
N TYR A 55 -22.57 -2.24 -2.34
CA TYR A 55 -21.87 -1.60 -3.45
C TYR A 55 -20.42 -2.09 -3.66
N TYR A 56 -19.91 -2.93 -2.78
CA TYR A 56 -18.60 -3.54 -3.01
C TYR A 56 -18.67 -4.61 -4.10
N THR A 57 -17.76 -4.54 -5.05
CA THR A 57 -17.74 -5.38 -6.25
C THR A 57 -16.58 -6.36 -6.29
N SER A 58 -15.60 -6.22 -5.38
CA SER A 58 -14.39 -7.04 -5.32
C SER A 58 -13.89 -7.11 -3.87
N SER A 59 -12.59 -6.95 -3.66
CA SER A 59 -11.96 -7.08 -2.35
C SER A 59 -12.54 -6.15 -1.31
N ILE A 60 -12.84 -6.70 -0.13
CA ILE A 60 -13.22 -5.96 1.08
C ILE A 60 -12.14 -6.17 2.13
N PHE A 61 -11.98 -5.21 3.01
CA PHE A 61 -10.98 -5.29 4.08
C PHE A 61 -11.49 -4.67 5.38
N GLU A 62 -10.92 -5.13 6.48
CA GLU A 62 -11.19 -4.66 7.81
C GLU A 62 -9.90 -4.61 8.61
N VAL A 63 -9.78 -3.63 9.50
CA VAL A 63 -8.68 -3.54 10.46
C VAL A 63 -9.24 -3.71 11.85
N LYS A 64 -8.69 -4.68 12.59
CA LYS A 64 -9.00 -4.95 14.00
C LYS A 64 -7.78 -4.71 14.87
N SER A 65 -8.01 -4.40 16.14
CA SER A 65 -6.93 -4.30 17.11
C SER A 65 -6.50 -5.69 17.58
N ASN A 66 -5.19 -5.93 17.64
CA ASN A 66 -4.63 -7.16 18.24
C ASN A 66 -4.55 -7.09 19.79
N VAL A 67 -4.84 -5.93 20.37
CA VAL A 67 -4.64 -5.66 21.81
C VAL A 67 -5.94 -5.28 22.52
N SER A 68 -7.07 -5.30 21.83
CA SER A 68 -8.38 -4.97 22.42
C SER A 68 -9.51 -5.55 21.60
N ASP A 69 -10.57 -5.98 22.26
CA ASP A 69 -11.80 -6.51 21.65
C ASP A 69 -12.74 -5.41 21.12
N MET A 70 -12.19 -4.26 20.75
CA MET A 70 -12.97 -3.08 20.33
C MET A 70 -13.61 -3.20 18.95
N GLY A 71 -13.70 -4.38 18.36
CA GLY A 71 -14.29 -4.57 17.04
C GLY A 71 -13.50 -3.87 15.93
N SER A 72 -14.14 -3.61 14.81
CA SER A 72 -13.51 -3.00 13.63
C SER A 72 -13.07 -1.56 13.89
N LEU A 73 -11.80 -1.26 13.69
CA LEU A 73 -11.23 0.10 13.76
C LEU A 73 -11.44 0.87 12.46
N CYS A 74 -11.33 0.19 11.34
CA CYS A 74 -11.68 0.72 10.05
C CYS A 74 -11.99 -0.41 9.08
N GLY A 75 -12.60 -0.07 7.97
CA GLY A 75 -12.90 -1.02 6.94
C GLY A 75 -13.37 -0.38 5.65
N GLY A 76 -13.29 -1.13 4.58
CA GLY A 76 -13.59 -0.64 3.27
C GLY A 76 -13.57 -1.73 2.21
N GLY A 77 -13.43 -1.31 0.97
CA GLY A 77 -13.34 -2.22 -0.16
C GLY A 77 -13.36 -1.49 -1.49
N ARG A 78 -13.25 -2.28 -2.54
CA ARG A 78 -13.33 -1.83 -3.93
C ARG A 78 -14.79 -1.76 -4.37
N TYR A 79 -15.12 -0.73 -5.12
CA TYR A 79 -16.39 -0.55 -5.81
C TYR A 79 -16.13 -0.06 -7.24
N ASP A 80 -16.77 -0.69 -8.22
CA ASP A 80 -16.56 -0.32 -9.62
C ASP A 80 -17.71 0.57 -10.14
N ASN A 81 -18.92 0.44 -9.58
CA ASN A 81 -20.11 1.09 -10.11
C ASN A 81 -20.68 2.22 -9.23
N LEU A 82 -20.15 2.40 -8.01
CA LEU A 82 -20.70 3.40 -7.08
C LEU A 82 -20.64 4.82 -7.63
N THR A 83 -19.58 5.15 -8.37
CA THR A 83 -19.34 6.47 -8.96
C THR A 83 -20.35 6.83 -10.06
N GLU A 84 -21.02 5.85 -10.67
CA GLU A 84 -22.08 6.09 -11.65
C GLU A 84 -23.27 6.85 -11.05
N ASN A 85 -23.56 6.61 -9.77
CA ASN A 85 -24.61 7.33 -9.04
C ASN A 85 -24.34 8.84 -8.94
N PHE A 86 -23.09 9.25 -9.16
CA PHE A 86 -22.63 10.64 -9.17
C PHE A 86 -22.27 11.14 -10.58
N GLY A 87 -22.71 10.42 -11.63
CA GLY A 87 -22.48 10.78 -13.02
C GLY A 87 -21.11 10.40 -13.59
N LEU A 88 -20.28 9.67 -12.84
CA LEU A 88 -18.94 9.25 -13.25
C LEU A 88 -18.97 7.75 -13.65
N ARG A 89 -19.21 7.48 -14.94
CA ARG A 89 -19.19 6.11 -15.46
C ARG A 89 -17.76 5.58 -15.62
N ASP A 90 -17.63 4.27 -15.55
CA ASP A 90 -16.36 3.55 -15.77
C ASP A 90 -15.21 4.04 -14.86
N MET A 91 -15.53 4.54 -13.68
CA MET A 91 -14.55 5.01 -12.70
C MET A 91 -14.58 4.12 -11.45
N PRO A 92 -13.74 3.08 -11.38
CA PRO A 92 -13.64 2.26 -10.18
C PRO A 92 -13.03 3.06 -9.03
N GLY A 93 -13.38 2.69 -7.82
CA GLY A 93 -12.85 3.32 -6.62
C GLY A 93 -12.54 2.31 -5.53
N ILE A 94 -11.75 2.74 -4.58
CA ILE A 94 -11.53 2.07 -3.31
C ILE A 94 -11.76 3.07 -2.19
N GLY A 95 -12.47 2.67 -1.16
CA GLY A 95 -12.75 3.52 -0.01
C GLY A 95 -12.44 2.83 1.30
N ILE A 96 -12.11 3.65 2.29
CA ILE A 96 -11.92 3.22 3.67
C ILE A 96 -12.63 4.18 4.61
N SER A 97 -13.35 3.64 5.58
CA SER A 97 -13.98 4.38 6.67
C SER A 97 -13.26 4.08 7.98
N PHE A 98 -12.98 5.11 8.75
CA PHE A 98 -12.29 5.03 10.03
C PHE A 98 -13.27 5.21 11.18
N GLY A 99 -13.26 4.30 12.13
CA GLY A 99 -13.97 4.44 13.40
C GLY A 99 -13.19 5.36 14.35
N ILE A 100 -13.25 6.66 14.13
CA ILE A 100 -12.42 7.66 14.82
C ILE A 100 -12.52 7.53 16.33
N GLU A 101 -13.71 7.36 16.88
CA GLU A 101 -13.92 7.20 18.32
C GLU A 101 -13.20 5.97 18.87
N ARG A 102 -13.27 4.83 18.17
CA ARG A 102 -12.59 3.59 18.56
C ARG A 102 -11.07 3.74 18.49
N ILE A 103 -10.58 4.38 17.43
CA ILE A 103 -9.15 4.66 17.28
C ILE A 103 -8.68 5.59 18.39
N PHE A 104 -9.43 6.64 18.70
CA PHE A 104 -9.12 7.59 19.78
C PHE A 104 -9.04 6.90 21.14
N GLU A 105 -10.04 6.08 21.49
CA GLU A 105 -10.04 5.32 22.73
C GLU A 105 -8.86 4.34 22.84
N LEU A 106 -8.49 3.70 21.72
CA LEU A 106 -7.33 2.81 21.66
C LEU A 106 -6.02 3.57 21.90
N LEU A 107 -5.85 4.73 21.23
CA LEU A 107 -4.67 5.57 21.38
C LEU A 107 -4.55 6.16 22.79
N LYS A 108 -5.67 6.57 23.39
CA LYS A 108 -5.72 7.06 24.76
C LYS A 108 -5.24 6.01 25.77
N LYS A 109 -5.66 4.75 25.59
CA LYS A 109 -5.19 3.63 26.43
C LYS A 109 -3.67 3.40 26.28
N LYS A 110 -3.11 3.59 25.09
CA LYS A 110 -1.67 3.39 24.81
C LYS A 110 -0.77 4.57 25.20
N LYS A 111 -1.32 5.69 25.65
CA LYS A 111 -0.54 6.94 25.94
C LYS A 111 0.39 7.35 24.78
N ASN A 112 -0.04 7.14 23.53
CA ASN A 112 0.79 7.48 22.38
C ASN A 112 0.85 8.99 22.15
N PRO A 113 2.04 9.55 21.88
CA PRO A 113 2.18 10.95 21.54
C PRO A 113 1.50 11.24 20.19
N VAL A 114 1.06 12.49 20.01
CA VAL A 114 0.52 12.97 18.73
C VAL A 114 1.59 12.81 17.65
N VAL A 115 1.24 12.08 16.59
CA VAL A 115 2.15 11.89 15.46
C VAL A 115 2.22 13.19 14.67
N GLN A 116 3.39 13.77 14.51
CA GLN A 116 3.60 14.90 13.61
C GLN A 116 3.45 14.41 12.16
N ILE A 117 2.61 15.11 11.38
CA ILE A 117 2.45 14.83 9.95
C ILE A 117 3.72 15.33 9.24
N LYS A 118 4.59 14.42 8.84
CA LYS A 118 5.75 14.73 8.03
C LYS A 118 5.36 14.88 6.57
N LYS A 119 5.88 15.90 5.89
CA LYS A 119 5.74 16.05 4.43
C LYS A 119 6.43 14.88 3.73
N ASN A 120 5.93 14.49 2.54
CA ASN A 120 6.63 13.53 1.71
C ASN A 120 7.97 14.10 1.27
N VAL A 121 9.04 13.42 1.62
CA VAL A 121 10.41 13.86 1.33
C VAL A 121 11.09 13.06 0.23
N LEU A 122 10.53 11.90 -0.11
CA LEU A 122 11.08 10.99 -1.11
C LEU A 122 9.95 10.44 -1.98
N LEU A 123 10.12 10.50 -3.31
CA LEU A 123 9.30 9.76 -4.27
C LEU A 123 10.07 8.53 -4.74
N LEU A 124 9.46 7.35 -4.63
CA LEU A 124 9.92 6.17 -5.35
C LEU A 124 9.34 6.19 -6.77
N SER A 125 10.21 6.27 -7.75
CA SER A 125 9.89 6.19 -9.18
C SER A 125 10.40 4.88 -9.74
N TYR A 126 9.74 4.36 -10.75
CA TYR A 126 10.13 3.12 -11.44
C TYR A 126 10.23 3.33 -12.95
N LEU A 127 11.05 2.50 -13.60
CA LEU A 127 11.22 2.52 -15.05
C LEU A 127 10.10 1.76 -15.79
N ASP A 128 9.49 0.77 -15.12
CA ASP A 128 8.44 -0.08 -15.65
C ASP A 128 7.52 -0.51 -14.49
N LEU A 129 6.21 -0.57 -14.74
CA LEU A 129 5.20 -0.92 -13.73
C LEU A 129 5.42 -2.31 -13.10
N LYS A 130 6.08 -3.23 -13.82
CA LYS A 130 6.43 -4.56 -13.28
C LYS A 130 7.30 -4.49 -12.01
N TYR A 131 8.00 -3.35 -11.77
CA TYR A 131 8.80 -3.13 -10.57
C TYR A 131 8.02 -2.55 -9.38
N LEU A 132 6.72 -2.28 -9.54
CA LEU A 132 5.86 -1.77 -8.46
C LEU A 132 5.90 -2.65 -7.19
N PRO A 133 5.86 -3.99 -7.26
CA PRO A 133 5.99 -4.84 -6.07
C PRO A 133 7.31 -4.63 -5.31
N ASN A 134 8.40 -4.39 -6.03
CA ASN A 134 9.70 -4.08 -5.42
C ASN A 134 9.68 -2.70 -4.76
N CYS A 135 9.11 -1.70 -5.44
CA CYS A 135 8.95 -0.34 -4.88
C CYS A 135 8.12 -0.35 -3.60
N LEU A 136 7.05 -1.13 -3.53
CA LEU A 136 6.23 -1.27 -2.31
C LEU A 136 7.04 -1.86 -1.14
N LYS A 137 7.86 -2.89 -1.40
CA LYS A 137 8.75 -3.49 -0.39
C LYS A 137 9.81 -2.48 0.10
N ILE A 138 10.41 -1.74 -0.83
CA ILE A 138 11.39 -0.68 -0.53
C ILE A 138 10.72 0.45 0.27
N ALA A 139 9.55 0.92 -0.18
CA ALA A 139 8.78 1.94 0.53
C ALA A 139 8.47 1.54 1.97
N LYS A 140 8.06 0.28 2.19
CA LYS A 140 7.82 -0.25 3.53
C LYS A 140 9.08 -0.16 4.40
N LYS A 141 10.24 -0.59 3.88
CA LYS A 141 11.52 -0.50 4.61
C LYS A 141 11.83 0.95 5.01
N ILE A 142 11.72 1.88 4.06
CA ILE A 142 12.04 3.30 4.30
C ILE A 142 11.05 3.93 5.29
N ARG A 143 9.75 3.61 5.18
CA ARG A 143 8.71 4.09 6.10
C ARG A 143 8.90 3.57 7.52
N ASN A 144 9.36 2.33 7.70
CA ASN A 144 9.69 1.77 9.00
C ASN A 144 10.82 2.53 9.71
N GLU A 145 11.68 3.22 8.94
CA GLU A 145 12.72 4.09 9.46
C GLU A 145 12.25 5.53 9.75
N GLY A 146 10.93 5.76 9.68
CA GLY A 146 10.31 7.06 9.98
C GLY A 146 10.38 8.08 8.86
N ILE A 147 10.77 7.68 7.65
CA ILE A 147 10.88 8.56 6.48
C ILE A 147 9.58 8.51 5.69
N SER A 148 9.02 9.68 5.38
CA SER A 148 7.81 9.79 4.56
C SER A 148 8.14 9.55 3.09
N VAL A 149 7.46 8.58 2.47
CA VAL A 149 7.69 8.15 1.09
C VAL A 149 6.40 8.16 0.32
N ASP A 150 6.41 8.81 -0.84
CA ASP A 150 5.36 8.74 -1.84
C ASP A 150 5.69 7.71 -2.93
N LEU A 151 4.68 7.14 -3.54
CA LEU A 151 4.80 6.13 -4.59
C LEU A 151 3.64 6.28 -5.57
N ILE A 152 3.96 6.40 -6.85
CA ILE A 152 2.96 6.42 -7.92
C ILE A 152 2.63 4.97 -8.28
N SER A 153 1.34 4.66 -8.41
CA SER A 153 0.85 3.32 -8.80
C SER A 153 0.41 3.21 -10.26
N ASP A 154 0.32 4.35 -10.98
CA ASP A 154 -0.14 4.41 -12.36
C ASP A 154 0.97 4.05 -13.34
N ASP A 155 0.61 3.39 -14.44
CA ASP A 155 1.55 3.09 -15.53
C ASP A 155 1.90 4.36 -16.32
N ILE A 156 2.79 5.17 -15.76
CA ILE A 156 3.26 6.42 -16.35
C ILE A 156 4.78 6.46 -16.49
N LYS A 157 5.24 7.04 -17.60
CA LYS A 157 6.66 7.19 -17.89
C LYS A 157 7.40 8.01 -16.83
N LEU A 158 8.67 7.69 -16.55
CA LEU A 158 9.53 8.37 -15.58
C LEU A 158 9.46 9.90 -15.67
N LYS A 159 9.40 10.48 -16.86
CA LYS A 159 9.28 11.94 -17.06
C LYS A 159 8.03 12.52 -16.38
N LYS A 160 6.90 11.80 -16.39
CA LYS A 160 5.66 12.23 -15.71
C LYS A 160 5.78 12.07 -14.20
N GLN A 161 6.45 11.02 -13.70
CA GLN A 161 6.73 10.81 -12.29
C GLN A 161 7.63 11.94 -11.73
N LEU A 162 8.67 12.35 -12.44
CA LEU A 162 9.51 13.49 -12.07
C LEU A 162 8.74 14.81 -12.08
N LYS A 163 7.82 15.00 -13.05
CA LYS A 163 6.91 16.17 -13.04
C LYS A 163 6.01 16.19 -11.82
N TYR A 164 5.53 15.02 -11.39
CA TYR A 164 4.72 14.89 -10.17
C TYR A 164 5.54 15.30 -8.94
N ALA A 165 6.78 14.83 -8.81
CA ALA A 165 7.67 15.23 -7.71
C ALA A 165 7.83 16.75 -7.63
N ASN A 166 8.11 17.41 -8.77
CA ASN A 166 8.24 18.87 -8.82
C ASN A 166 6.94 19.59 -8.44
N LYS A 167 5.80 19.15 -8.98
CA LYS A 167 4.48 19.76 -8.70
C LYS A 167 4.11 19.68 -7.20
N ASN A 168 4.52 18.61 -6.53
CA ASN A 168 4.20 18.36 -5.12
C ASN A 168 5.36 18.76 -4.17
N ASN A 169 6.39 19.45 -4.68
CA ASN A 169 7.56 19.91 -3.93
C ASN A 169 8.24 18.76 -3.16
N ILE A 170 8.32 17.57 -3.77
CA ILE A 170 9.05 16.42 -3.20
C ILE A 170 10.53 16.60 -3.53
N PRO A 171 11.40 16.77 -2.52
CA PRO A 171 12.78 17.19 -2.76
C PRO A 171 13.68 16.09 -3.33
N PHE A 172 13.32 14.82 -3.13
CA PHE A 172 14.17 13.72 -3.57
C PHE A 172 13.37 12.66 -4.34
N VAL A 173 14.03 12.06 -5.33
CA VAL A 173 13.49 10.92 -6.11
C VAL A 173 14.50 9.80 -6.11
N MET A 174 14.04 8.59 -5.83
CA MET A 174 14.79 7.35 -5.98
C MET A 174 14.20 6.57 -7.15
N ILE A 175 15.04 6.19 -8.10
CA ILE A 175 14.63 5.48 -9.32
C ILE A 175 14.91 4.00 -9.15
N VAL A 176 13.92 3.17 -9.49
CA VAL A 176 13.95 1.71 -9.37
C VAL A 176 13.76 1.10 -10.77
N GLY A 177 14.76 0.36 -11.18
CA GLY A 177 14.77 -0.43 -12.41
C GLY A 177 15.37 -1.80 -12.17
N GLU A 178 15.61 -2.56 -13.21
CA GLU A 178 16.13 -3.91 -13.13
C GLU A 178 17.54 -3.97 -12.52
N ASP A 179 18.41 -3.10 -13.02
CA ASP A 179 19.80 -3.04 -12.56
C ASP A 179 19.89 -2.58 -11.12
N GLU A 180 19.07 -1.60 -10.72
CA GLU A 180 19.00 -1.11 -9.36
C GLU A 180 18.55 -2.20 -8.39
N ILE A 181 17.55 -3.00 -8.78
CA ILE A 181 17.07 -4.12 -7.94
C ILE A 181 18.14 -5.20 -7.79
N LYS A 182 18.84 -5.55 -8.88
CA LYS A 182 19.87 -6.60 -8.87
C LYS A 182 21.10 -6.21 -8.06
N SER A 183 21.51 -4.95 -8.14
CA SER A 183 22.72 -4.45 -7.49
C SER A 183 22.48 -3.88 -6.09
N ASP A 184 21.24 -3.63 -5.68
CA ASP A 184 20.85 -2.83 -4.50
C ASP A 184 21.49 -1.42 -4.50
N ILE A 185 21.79 -0.88 -5.69
CA ILE A 185 22.34 0.46 -5.91
C ILE A 185 21.35 1.27 -6.73
N TYR A 186 20.79 2.28 -6.14
CA TYR A 186 19.70 3.08 -6.69
C TYR A 186 20.16 4.45 -7.14
N THR A 187 19.59 4.94 -8.24
CA THR A 187 19.78 6.33 -8.65
C THR A 187 18.97 7.25 -7.74
N PHE A 188 19.64 8.05 -6.94
CA PHE A 188 19.07 9.01 -6.01
C PHE A 188 19.27 10.44 -6.54
N LYS A 189 18.16 11.13 -6.79
CA LYS A 189 18.15 12.46 -7.41
C LYS A 189 17.63 13.51 -6.43
N ASN A 190 18.37 14.60 -6.29
CA ASN A 190 17.89 15.82 -5.67
C ASN A 190 17.13 16.64 -6.73
N MET A 191 15.87 16.99 -6.47
CA MET A 191 15.00 17.68 -7.43
C MET A 191 15.26 19.18 -7.49
N GLU A 192 15.83 19.77 -6.46
CA GLU A 192 16.15 21.20 -6.39
C GLU A 192 17.35 21.56 -7.30
N ASN A 193 18.45 20.85 -7.18
CA ASN A 193 19.68 21.13 -7.92
C ASN A 193 19.94 20.15 -9.09
N GLY A 194 19.09 19.16 -9.28
CA GLY A 194 19.19 18.17 -10.35
C GLY A 194 20.29 17.12 -10.18
N LYS A 195 21.12 17.21 -9.12
CA LYS A 195 22.23 16.28 -8.88
C LYS A 195 21.73 14.84 -8.69
N GLN A 196 22.38 13.91 -9.37
CA GLN A 196 22.12 12.48 -9.23
C GLN A 196 23.35 11.76 -8.71
N VAL A 197 23.12 10.81 -7.80
CA VAL A 197 24.16 9.93 -7.25
C VAL A 197 23.66 8.52 -7.19
N LYS A 198 24.52 7.53 -7.26
CA LYS A 198 24.19 6.13 -7.01
C LYS A 198 24.53 5.77 -5.57
N ASN A 199 23.55 5.26 -4.84
CA ASN A 199 23.69 4.87 -3.45
C ASN A 199 22.93 3.57 -3.17
N SER A 200 23.41 2.80 -2.21
CA SER A 200 22.64 1.68 -1.65
C SER A 200 21.41 2.18 -0.87
N LEU A 201 20.46 1.29 -0.65
CA LEU A 201 19.26 1.63 0.11
C LEU A 201 19.60 2.14 1.52
N ASN A 202 20.58 1.53 2.19
CA ASN A 202 21.00 1.94 3.54
C ASN A 202 21.64 3.34 3.57
N GLU A 203 22.46 3.68 2.56
CA GLU A 203 23.05 5.03 2.44
C GLU A 203 21.96 6.08 2.20
N ILE A 204 20.97 5.78 1.37
CA ILE A 204 19.83 6.68 1.13
C ILE A 204 19.05 6.91 2.43
N ILE A 205 18.72 5.86 3.18
CA ILE A 205 18.03 5.95 4.47
C ILE A 205 18.83 6.81 5.45
N THR A 206 20.13 6.55 5.59
CA THR A 206 21.03 7.33 6.48
C THR A 206 21.04 8.80 6.11
N LYS A 207 21.17 9.11 4.82
CA LYS A 207 21.15 10.48 4.31
C LYS A 207 19.80 11.17 4.56
N MET A 208 18.68 10.47 4.36
CA MET A 208 17.36 11.05 4.61
C MET A 208 17.14 11.34 6.09
N LYS A 209 17.61 10.47 6.99
CA LYS A 209 17.57 10.70 8.44
C LYS A 209 18.38 11.94 8.87
N SER A 210 19.58 12.12 8.31
CA SER A 210 20.41 13.28 8.61
C SER A 210 19.77 14.61 8.17
N LEU A 211 19.00 14.60 7.09
CA LEU A 211 18.27 15.79 6.61
C LEU A 211 17.06 16.12 7.48
N SER A 212 16.37 15.10 8.04
CA SER A 212 15.20 15.31 8.91
C SER A 212 15.55 15.72 10.35
N LEU A 213 16.81 15.66 10.75
CA LEU A 213 17.28 16.13 12.07
C LEU A 213 17.68 17.62 12.05
N ASN A 214 17.76 18.25 10.88
CA ASN A 214 18.16 19.63 10.70
C ASN A 214 16.98 20.59 10.40
N GLU A 215 15.74 20.08 10.44
CA GLU A 215 14.49 20.85 10.41
C GLU A 215 13.81 20.84 11.80
#